data_416164eea7a5fe5ad6986bad05751c6e
#
_entry.id   416164eea7a5fe5ad6986bad05751c6e
#
_cell.length_a   1.000
_cell.length_b   1.000
_cell.length_c   1.000
_cell.angle_alpha   90.00
_cell.angle_beta   90.00
_cell.angle_gamma   90.00
#
_symmetry.space_group_name_H-M   'P 1'
#
loop_
_entity.id
_entity.type
_entity.pdbx_description
1 polymer ?
#
loop_
_entity_poly.entity_id
_entity_poly.type
_entity_poly.pdbx_seq_one_letter_code
_entity_poly.pdbx_strand_id
1 'polypeptide(L)'
;METILIGIAGGTGSGKTTLADKLVESFGSNEVSILRHDNYYKRHDEMCYEERCKLNYDHPDAFDTDLLCEHIRMLKDGKSVNMPVYDYTIHNRSDETIAVNAAPVIVLEIKVFVDTDADVRILRRIIRDVKERGRSLDSVVSQYLTTVKPMHEQFVEPSKRMADIIIPEGGENIVALEMLIERVKKHLQEA
;
A
#
# COMPACT_ATOMS: atom_id res chain seq x y z
N MET A 1 16.80 19.97 -3.94
CA MET A 1 16.90 18.50 -3.91
C MET A 1 15.69 17.94 -4.63
N GLU A 2 15.86 17.02 -5.58
CA GLU A 2 14.74 16.36 -6.25
C GLU A 2 14.22 15.23 -5.38
N THR A 3 12.94 15.30 -4.98
CA THR A 3 12.30 14.25 -4.19
C THR A 3 12.00 13.05 -5.09
N ILE A 4 12.56 11.88 -4.76
CA ILE A 4 12.21 10.63 -5.47
C ILE A 4 10.98 9.97 -4.84
N LEU A 5 10.18 9.31 -5.70
CA LEU A 5 9.02 8.53 -5.32
C LEU A 5 9.31 7.05 -5.61
N ILE A 6 9.32 6.24 -4.56
CA ILE A 6 9.48 4.78 -4.65
C ILE A 6 8.10 4.16 -4.42
N GLY A 7 7.52 3.58 -5.46
CA GLY A 7 6.26 2.89 -5.35
C GLY A 7 6.42 1.39 -5.19
N ILE A 8 5.60 0.75 -4.35
CA ILE A 8 5.60 -0.70 -4.11
C ILE A 8 4.22 -1.26 -4.44
N ALA A 9 4.11 -2.03 -5.53
CA ALA A 9 2.88 -2.68 -5.98
C ALA A 9 2.91 -4.19 -5.74
N GLY A 10 1.78 -4.84 -5.88
CA GLY A 10 1.64 -6.31 -5.80
C GLY A 10 0.29 -6.72 -5.22
N GLY A 11 -0.08 -7.97 -5.38
CA GLY A 11 -1.36 -8.49 -4.90
C GLY A 11 -1.50 -8.48 -3.38
N THR A 12 -2.73 -8.60 -2.89
CA THR A 12 -2.97 -8.79 -1.45
C THR A 12 -2.20 -10.01 -0.94
N GLY A 13 -1.56 -9.90 0.23
CA GLY A 13 -0.74 -10.98 0.81
C GLY A 13 0.64 -11.17 0.16
N SER A 14 1.07 -10.31 -0.78
CA SER A 14 2.40 -10.41 -1.41
C SER A 14 3.56 -9.96 -0.52
N GLY A 15 3.30 -9.21 0.56
CA GLY A 15 4.34 -8.69 1.45
C GLY A 15 4.79 -7.25 1.13
N LYS A 16 3.99 -6.48 0.39
CA LYS A 16 4.26 -5.07 0.10
C LYS A 16 4.50 -4.23 1.36
N THR A 17 3.57 -4.31 2.30
CA THR A 17 3.64 -3.55 3.55
C THR A 17 4.89 -3.91 4.34
N THR A 18 5.21 -5.21 4.46
CA THR A 18 6.43 -5.68 5.11
C THR A 18 7.69 -5.12 4.46
N LEU A 19 7.74 -5.09 3.11
CA LEU A 19 8.87 -4.51 2.38
C LEU A 19 8.98 -3.00 2.62
N ALA A 20 7.85 -2.29 2.56
CA ALA A 20 7.79 -0.84 2.79
C ALA A 20 8.22 -0.48 4.21
N ASP A 21 7.74 -1.21 5.22
CA ASP A 21 8.08 -0.98 6.62
C ASP A 21 9.57 -1.20 6.88
N LYS A 22 10.13 -2.34 6.45
CA LYS A 22 11.55 -2.63 6.58
C LYS A 22 12.44 -1.60 5.86
N LEU A 23 11.99 -1.10 4.70
CA LEU A 23 12.70 -0.05 3.98
C LEU A 23 12.72 1.25 4.78
N VAL A 24 11.55 1.69 5.28
CA VAL A 24 11.44 2.95 6.03
C VAL A 24 12.18 2.86 7.38
N GLU A 25 12.10 1.74 8.09
CA GLU A 25 12.80 1.49 9.36
C GLU A 25 14.34 1.58 9.24
N SER A 26 14.85 1.41 8.01
CA SER A 26 16.30 1.52 7.74
C SER A 26 16.81 2.97 7.66
N PHE A 27 15.91 3.96 7.76
CA PHE A 27 16.24 5.38 7.59
C PHE A 27 15.63 6.24 8.71
N GLY A 28 16.14 7.47 8.84
CA GLY A 28 15.56 8.46 9.74
C GLY A 28 14.23 9.03 9.21
N SER A 29 13.36 9.49 10.10
CA SER A 29 12.06 10.10 9.75
C SER A 29 12.17 11.37 8.91
N ASN A 30 13.34 11.99 8.84
CA ASN A 30 13.61 13.15 7.99
C ASN A 30 14.19 12.77 6.62
N GLU A 31 14.50 11.51 6.40
CA GLU A 31 15.10 10.99 5.16
C GLU A 31 14.07 10.34 4.25
N VAL A 32 13.11 9.63 4.86
CA VAL A 32 12.11 8.86 4.14
C VAL A 32 10.71 9.09 4.74
N SER A 33 9.75 9.45 3.92
CA SER A 33 8.32 9.51 4.26
C SER A 33 7.59 8.33 3.65
N ILE A 34 6.50 7.90 4.29
CA ILE A 34 5.65 6.83 3.77
C ILE A 34 4.20 7.31 3.63
N LEU A 35 3.59 7.04 2.47
CA LEU A 35 2.15 7.13 2.25
C LEU A 35 1.58 5.73 2.03
N ARG A 36 0.56 5.37 2.80
CA ARG A 36 -0.12 4.08 2.70
C ARG A 36 -1.37 4.23 1.83
N HIS A 37 -1.35 3.62 0.65
CA HIS A 37 -2.47 3.70 -0.30
C HIS A 37 -3.80 3.26 0.32
N ASP A 38 -3.79 2.23 1.14
CA ASP A 38 -4.99 1.71 1.82
C ASP A 38 -5.66 2.74 2.75
N ASN A 39 -4.96 3.77 3.19
CA ASN A 39 -5.56 4.86 3.95
C ASN A 39 -6.39 5.83 3.09
N TYR A 40 -6.24 5.75 1.77
CA TYR A 40 -6.94 6.63 0.82
C TYR A 40 -8.21 6.01 0.23
N TYR A 41 -8.78 4.95 0.82
CA TYR A 41 -10.14 4.56 0.46
C TYR A 41 -11.10 5.74 0.64
N LYS A 42 -12.08 5.88 -0.25
CA LYS A 42 -13.11 6.93 -0.17
C LYS A 42 -13.90 6.84 1.14
N ARG A 43 -14.33 7.99 1.64
CA ARG A 43 -15.21 8.10 2.79
C ARG A 43 -16.67 7.90 2.35
N HIS A 44 -17.44 7.15 3.15
CA HIS A 44 -18.80 6.76 2.85
C HIS A 44 -19.71 6.95 4.09
N ASP A 45 -19.74 8.18 4.62
CA ASP A 45 -20.56 8.51 5.82
C ASP A 45 -22.06 8.44 5.54
N GLU A 46 -22.45 8.60 4.26
CA GLU A 46 -23.83 8.51 3.79
C GLU A 46 -24.39 7.07 3.76
N MET A 47 -23.52 6.06 3.82
CA MET A 47 -23.90 4.64 3.74
C MET A 47 -23.93 3.99 5.13
N CYS A 48 -24.87 3.07 5.35
CA CYS A 48 -24.84 2.23 6.55
C CYS A 48 -23.72 1.17 6.45
N TYR A 49 -23.41 0.55 7.58
CA TYR A 49 -22.32 -0.45 7.64
C TYR A 49 -22.53 -1.60 6.66
N GLU A 50 -23.74 -2.12 6.55
CA GLU A 50 -24.11 -3.24 5.68
C GLU A 50 -23.93 -2.90 4.19
N GLU A 51 -24.16 -1.65 3.82
CA GLU A 51 -23.93 -1.16 2.46
C GLU A 51 -22.44 -1.03 2.17
N ARG A 52 -21.66 -0.47 3.10
CA ARG A 52 -20.20 -0.38 2.97
C ARG A 52 -19.55 -1.76 2.84
N CYS A 53 -20.03 -2.78 3.56
CA CYS A 53 -19.54 -4.16 3.44
C CYS A 53 -19.73 -4.77 2.04
N LYS A 54 -20.62 -4.22 1.21
CA LYS A 54 -20.89 -4.72 -0.15
C LYS A 54 -20.07 -4.03 -1.23
N LEU A 55 -19.35 -2.95 -0.90
CA LEU A 55 -18.52 -2.22 -1.83
C LEU A 55 -17.33 -3.07 -2.31
N ASN A 56 -16.93 -2.86 -3.55
CA ASN A 56 -15.73 -3.49 -4.11
C ASN A 56 -14.49 -2.63 -3.81
N TYR A 57 -13.84 -2.89 -2.69
CA TYR A 57 -12.62 -2.19 -2.26
C TYR A 57 -11.37 -2.56 -3.06
N ASP A 58 -11.44 -3.57 -3.92
CA ASP A 58 -10.33 -3.96 -4.79
C ASP A 58 -10.36 -3.24 -6.16
N HIS A 59 -11.43 -2.48 -6.45
CA HIS A 59 -11.53 -1.65 -7.66
C HIS A 59 -10.79 -0.31 -7.48
N PRO A 60 -10.07 0.22 -8.49
CA PRO A 60 -9.38 1.51 -8.40
C PRO A 60 -10.29 2.69 -7.98
N ASP A 61 -11.55 2.68 -8.37
CA ASP A 61 -12.53 3.72 -8.02
C ASP A 61 -12.87 3.76 -6.52
N ALA A 62 -12.49 2.74 -5.75
CA ALA A 62 -12.66 2.76 -4.29
C ALA A 62 -11.73 3.77 -3.60
N PHE A 63 -10.67 4.23 -4.29
CA PHE A 63 -9.68 5.13 -3.72
C PHE A 63 -9.94 6.59 -4.08
N ASP A 64 -9.58 7.47 -3.15
CA ASP A 64 -9.49 8.91 -3.34
C ASP A 64 -8.11 9.27 -3.94
N THR A 65 -7.97 8.95 -5.21
CA THR A 65 -6.71 9.13 -5.95
C THR A 65 -6.35 10.62 -6.07
N ASP A 66 -7.33 11.51 -6.13
CA ASP A 66 -7.09 12.95 -6.23
C ASP A 66 -6.42 13.48 -4.95
N LEU A 67 -6.94 13.11 -3.78
CA LEU A 67 -6.34 13.46 -2.49
C LEU A 67 -4.93 12.88 -2.35
N LEU A 68 -4.72 11.62 -2.76
CA LEU A 68 -3.40 11.00 -2.74
C LEU A 68 -2.40 11.77 -3.61
N CYS A 69 -2.81 12.13 -4.83
CA CYS A 69 -1.99 12.91 -5.75
C CYS A 69 -1.69 14.31 -5.21
N GLU A 70 -2.66 14.95 -4.55
CA GLU A 70 -2.46 16.23 -3.88
C GLU A 70 -1.41 16.12 -2.77
N HIS A 71 -1.53 15.13 -1.90
CA HIS A 71 -0.57 14.90 -0.81
C HIS A 71 0.84 14.61 -1.35
N ILE A 72 0.99 13.83 -2.42
CA ILE A 72 2.29 13.59 -3.05
C ILE A 72 2.89 14.91 -3.56
N ARG A 73 2.10 15.78 -4.22
CA ARG A 73 2.59 17.08 -4.70
C ARG A 73 3.01 17.97 -3.54
N MET A 74 2.21 18.04 -2.47
CA MET A 74 2.54 18.81 -1.27
C MET A 74 3.84 18.35 -0.63
N LEU A 75 4.05 17.04 -0.46
CA LEU A 75 5.29 16.50 0.07
C LEU A 75 6.49 16.81 -0.83
N LYS A 76 6.34 16.74 -2.15
CA LYS A 76 7.38 17.14 -3.12
C LYS A 76 7.72 18.63 -3.05
N ASP A 77 6.74 19.46 -2.70
CA ASP A 77 6.91 20.90 -2.48
C ASP A 77 7.48 21.23 -1.07
N GLY A 78 7.88 20.24 -0.30
CA GLY A 78 8.43 20.42 1.04
C GLY A 78 7.38 20.68 2.13
N LYS A 79 6.09 20.46 1.86
CA LYS A 79 4.99 20.68 2.80
C LYS A 79 4.59 19.38 3.49
N SER A 80 4.25 19.45 4.77
CA SER A 80 3.67 18.31 5.50
C SER A 80 2.19 18.11 5.12
N VAL A 81 1.71 16.86 5.23
CA VAL A 81 0.31 16.49 4.97
C VAL A 81 -0.28 15.70 6.13
N ASN A 82 -1.60 15.69 6.24
CA ASN A 82 -2.33 14.86 7.19
C ASN A 82 -2.95 13.68 6.42
N MET A 83 -2.22 12.55 6.39
CA MET A 83 -2.69 11.32 5.76
C MET A 83 -3.92 10.80 6.51
N PRO A 84 -5.04 10.48 5.83
CA PRO A 84 -6.20 9.88 6.48
C PRO A 84 -5.87 8.53 7.10
N VAL A 85 -6.74 8.07 8.01
CA VAL A 85 -6.68 6.73 8.60
C VAL A 85 -7.94 5.96 8.19
N TYR A 86 -7.75 4.79 7.58
CA TYR A 86 -8.85 3.92 7.24
C TYR A 86 -9.06 2.85 8.31
N ASP A 87 -10.28 2.75 8.82
CA ASP A 87 -10.66 1.75 9.82
C ASP A 87 -11.38 0.56 9.13
N TYR A 88 -10.68 -0.56 9.09
CA TYR A 88 -11.21 -1.81 8.50
C TYR A 88 -12.37 -2.42 9.29
N THR A 89 -12.55 -2.05 10.57
CA THR A 89 -13.62 -2.60 11.41
C THR A 89 -14.98 -2.00 11.07
N ILE A 90 -14.99 -0.74 10.65
CA ILE A 90 -16.18 0.00 10.25
C ILE A 90 -16.32 0.18 8.73
N HIS A 91 -15.34 -0.31 7.96
CA HIS A 91 -15.27 -0.11 6.50
C HIS A 91 -15.41 1.36 6.10
N ASN A 92 -14.68 2.27 6.79
CA ASN A 92 -14.71 3.70 6.48
C ASN A 92 -13.43 4.41 6.95
N ARG A 93 -13.21 5.65 6.50
CA ARG A 93 -12.21 6.53 7.11
C ARG A 93 -12.63 6.95 8.50
N SER A 94 -11.71 6.93 9.45
CA SER A 94 -11.89 7.58 10.75
C SER A 94 -11.73 9.11 10.63
N ASP A 95 -11.99 9.83 11.72
CA ASP A 95 -11.69 11.27 11.82
C ASP A 95 -10.22 11.54 12.18
N GLU A 96 -9.47 10.50 12.48
CA GLU A 96 -8.06 10.59 12.78
C GLU A 96 -7.21 10.78 11.52
N THR A 97 -6.08 11.44 11.68
CA THR A 97 -5.07 11.60 10.62
C THR A 97 -3.68 11.35 11.17
N ILE A 98 -2.77 10.99 10.28
CA ILE A 98 -1.36 10.82 10.60
C ILE A 98 -0.58 11.93 9.91
N ALA A 99 0.14 12.74 10.69
CA ALA A 99 1.02 13.76 10.13
C ALA A 99 2.20 13.09 9.41
N VAL A 100 2.41 13.42 8.14
CA VAL A 100 3.53 12.97 7.33
C VAL A 100 4.32 14.19 6.89
N ASN A 101 5.58 14.26 7.30
CA ASN A 101 6.49 15.34 6.95
C ASN A 101 7.11 15.09 5.57
N ALA A 102 7.44 16.17 4.87
CA ALA A 102 8.20 16.07 3.63
C ALA A 102 9.61 15.52 3.88
N ALA A 103 10.06 14.67 2.99
CA ALA A 103 11.39 14.07 3.02
C ALA A 103 11.94 13.92 1.59
N PRO A 104 13.27 13.80 1.42
CA PRO A 104 13.89 13.58 0.10
C PRO A 104 13.40 12.34 -0.63
N VAL A 105 12.94 11.34 0.12
CA VAL A 105 12.39 10.09 -0.42
C VAL A 105 10.97 9.88 0.08
N ILE A 106 10.03 9.66 -0.83
CA ILE A 106 8.65 9.30 -0.52
C ILE A 106 8.46 7.84 -0.95
N VAL A 107 8.09 6.98 -0.01
CA VAL A 107 7.65 5.61 -0.29
C VAL A 107 6.13 5.60 -0.45
N LEU A 108 5.68 5.21 -1.63
CA LEU A 108 4.27 4.97 -1.94
C LEU A 108 4.17 3.54 -2.47
N GLU A 109 3.20 2.80 -2.05
CA GLU A 109 3.05 1.41 -2.51
C GLU A 109 2.64 1.33 -4.00
N ILE A 110 3.54 1.60 -5.05
CA ILE A 110 3.13 1.47 -6.49
C ILE A 110 4.19 1.16 -7.60
N LYS A 111 5.54 1.23 -7.46
CA LYS A 111 6.44 1.00 -8.61
C LYS A 111 7.44 -0.16 -8.51
N VAL A 112 7.68 -0.67 -7.35
CA VAL A 112 8.34 -1.96 -7.16
C VAL A 112 7.24 -3.02 -7.14
N PHE A 113 7.25 -3.98 -8.05
CA PHE A 113 6.25 -5.05 -8.03
C PHE A 113 6.73 -6.21 -7.16
N VAL A 114 5.97 -6.49 -6.12
CA VAL A 114 6.20 -7.63 -5.23
C VAL A 114 5.47 -8.85 -5.78
N ASP A 115 6.23 -9.77 -6.35
CA ASP A 115 5.74 -10.97 -7.04
C ASP A 115 5.80 -12.18 -6.12
N THR A 116 4.65 -12.60 -5.65
CA THR A 116 4.49 -13.78 -4.78
C THR A 116 3.38 -14.65 -5.36
N ASP A 117 3.58 -15.94 -5.37
CA ASP A 117 2.64 -16.91 -5.91
C ASP A 117 1.24 -16.78 -5.30
N ALA A 118 0.20 -16.99 -6.13
CA ALA A 118 -1.19 -16.74 -5.74
C ALA A 118 -1.66 -17.61 -4.56
N ASP A 119 -1.21 -18.85 -4.48
CA ASP A 119 -1.50 -19.78 -3.39
C ASP A 119 -0.87 -19.31 -2.07
N VAL A 120 0.37 -18.87 -2.08
CA VAL A 120 1.04 -18.28 -0.90
C VAL A 120 0.33 -17.01 -0.46
N ARG A 121 -0.04 -16.14 -1.39
CA ARG A 121 -0.76 -14.89 -1.09
C ARG A 121 -2.11 -15.13 -0.44
N ILE A 122 -2.91 -16.08 -0.97
CA ILE A 122 -4.22 -16.38 -0.39
C ILE A 122 -4.11 -17.00 0.99
N LEU A 123 -3.14 -17.88 1.24
CA LEU A 123 -2.91 -18.45 2.56
C LEU A 123 -2.53 -17.35 3.57
N ARG A 124 -1.61 -16.45 3.22
CA ARG A 124 -1.24 -15.31 4.07
C ARG A 124 -2.44 -14.40 4.36
N ARG A 125 -3.28 -14.12 3.34
CA ARG A 125 -4.50 -13.32 3.50
C ARG A 125 -5.49 -13.99 4.44
N ILE A 126 -5.76 -15.28 4.29
CA ILE A 126 -6.69 -16.03 5.15
C ILE A 126 -6.20 -15.95 6.61
N ILE A 127 -4.92 -16.26 6.86
CA ILE A 127 -4.36 -16.24 8.21
C ILE A 127 -4.54 -14.85 8.85
N ARG A 128 -4.16 -13.79 8.15
CA ARG A 128 -4.28 -12.40 8.62
C ARG A 128 -5.74 -12.02 8.87
N ASP A 129 -6.62 -12.19 7.88
CA ASP A 129 -7.98 -11.68 7.95
C ASP A 129 -8.82 -12.45 8.98
N VAL A 130 -8.56 -13.74 9.20
CA VAL A 130 -9.24 -14.54 10.24
C VAL A 130 -8.67 -14.23 11.63
N LYS A 131 -7.34 -14.24 11.80
CA LYS A 131 -6.72 -14.10 13.12
C LYS A 131 -6.67 -12.66 13.64
N GLU A 132 -6.40 -11.70 12.76
CA GLU A 132 -6.12 -10.31 13.16
C GLU A 132 -7.34 -9.40 12.94
N ARG A 133 -8.18 -9.71 11.93
CA ARG A 133 -9.36 -8.90 11.57
C ARG A 133 -10.68 -9.53 11.97
N GLY A 134 -10.67 -10.71 12.61
CA GLY A 134 -11.86 -11.40 13.13
C GLY A 134 -12.87 -11.84 12.07
N ARG A 135 -12.47 -11.97 10.79
CA ARG A 135 -13.35 -12.37 9.70
C ARG A 135 -13.57 -13.90 9.68
N SER A 136 -14.74 -14.33 9.20
CA SER A 136 -14.96 -15.76 8.96
C SER A 136 -14.21 -16.22 7.72
N LEU A 137 -13.76 -17.49 7.71
CA LEU A 137 -13.09 -18.11 6.57
C LEU A 137 -13.95 -18.00 5.30
N ASP A 138 -15.24 -18.33 5.40
CA ASP A 138 -16.17 -18.29 4.27
C ASP A 138 -16.27 -16.87 3.68
N SER A 139 -16.29 -15.83 4.51
CA SER A 139 -16.30 -14.44 4.07
C SER A 139 -15.02 -14.08 3.29
N VAL A 140 -13.84 -14.52 3.77
CA VAL A 140 -12.56 -14.23 3.12
C VAL A 140 -12.46 -14.95 1.79
N VAL A 141 -12.83 -16.24 1.74
CA VAL A 141 -12.82 -17.06 0.51
C VAL A 141 -13.80 -16.53 -0.53
N SER A 142 -15.05 -16.25 -0.12
CA SER A 142 -16.06 -15.69 -1.01
C SER A 142 -15.60 -14.37 -1.63
N GLN A 143 -15.12 -13.43 -0.82
CA GLN A 143 -14.59 -12.15 -1.33
C GLN A 143 -13.40 -12.35 -2.27
N TYR A 144 -12.49 -13.28 -1.94
CA TYR A 144 -11.34 -13.55 -2.80
C TYR A 144 -11.76 -13.98 -4.20
N LEU A 145 -12.73 -14.89 -4.30
CA LEU A 145 -13.19 -15.41 -5.58
C LEU A 145 -14.05 -14.40 -6.36
N THR A 146 -14.87 -13.62 -5.67
CA THR A 146 -15.83 -12.71 -6.32
C THR A 146 -15.26 -11.35 -6.69
N THR A 147 -14.32 -10.83 -5.92
CA THR A 147 -13.75 -9.47 -6.13
C THR A 147 -12.24 -9.45 -6.23
N VAL A 148 -11.52 -9.99 -5.23
CA VAL A 148 -10.07 -9.81 -5.14
C VAL A 148 -9.33 -10.42 -6.33
N LYS A 149 -9.64 -11.67 -6.68
CA LYS A 149 -8.99 -12.35 -7.81
C LYS A 149 -9.29 -11.69 -9.15
N PRO A 150 -10.55 -11.40 -9.52
CA PRO A 150 -10.85 -10.65 -10.74
C PRO A 150 -10.19 -9.29 -10.83
N MET A 151 -10.19 -8.52 -9.74
CA MET A 151 -9.56 -7.20 -9.72
C MET A 151 -8.03 -7.30 -9.79
N HIS A 152 -7.45 -8.33 -9.16
CA HIS A 152 -6.01 -8.60 -9.29
C HIS A 152 -5.63 -8.87 -10.75
N GLU A 153 -6.35 -9.73 -11.44
CA GLU A 153 -6.11 -10.10 -12.85
C GLU A 153 -6.32 -8.89 -13.79
N GLN A 154 -7.29 -8.03 -13.49
CA GLN A 154 -7.64 -6.89 -14.32
C GLN A 154 -6.71 -5.68 -14.10
N PHE A 155 -6.30 -5.37 -12.88
CA PHE A 155 -5.61 -4.12 -12.54
C PHE A 155 -4.21 -4.33 -11.96
N VAL A 156 -4.03 -5.30 -11.06
CA VAL A 156 -2.77 -5.47 -10.33
C VAL A 156 -1.73 -6.20 -11.17
N GLU A 157 -2.08 -7.36 -11.72
CA GLU A 157 -1.14 -8.16 -12.53
C GLU A 157 -0.61 -7.41 -13.77
N PRO A 158 -1.44 -6.67 -14.53
CA PRO A 158 -0.93 -5.87 -15.65
C PRO A 158 0.06 -4.77 -15.22
N SER A 159 -0.04 -4.24 -14.00
CA SER A 159 0.86 -3.20 -13.48
C SER A 159 2.30 -3.69 -13.31
N LYS A 160 2.50 -5.01 -13.23
CA LYS A 160 3.83 -5.65 -13.21
C LYS A 160 4.69 -5.23 -14.40
N ARG A 161 4.08 -5.00 -15.57
CA ARG A 161 4.77 -4.54 -16.79
C ARG A 161 5.27 -3.11 -16.71
N MET A 162 4.74 -2.33 -15.77
CA MET A 162 5.11 -0.92 -15.54
C MET A 162 6.11 -0.76 -14.38
N ALA A 163 6.48 -1.87 -13.73
CA ALA A 163 7.43 -1.86 -12.64
C ALA A 163 8.87 -1.78 -13.16
N ASP A 164 9.69 -0.96 -12.50
CA ASP A 164 11.12 -0.88 -12.77
C ASP A 164 11.88 -2.06 -12.15
N ILE A 165 11.35 -2.62 -11.05
CA ILE A 165 11.93 -3.75 -10.33
C ILE A 165 10.81 -4.73 -9.95
N ILE A 166 11.04 -6.03 -10.18
CA ILE A 166 10.18 -7.11 -9.71
C ILE A 166 10.92 -7.86 -8.61
N ILE A 167 10.31 -7.92 -7.42
CA ILE A 167 10.87 -8.60 -6.25
C ILE A 167 10.08 -9.88 -5.98
N PRO A 168 10.69 -11.06 -6.16
CA PRO A 168 10.07 -12.31 -5.78
C PRO A 168 9.96 -12.47 -4.26
N GLU A 169 8.97 -13.23 -3.80
CA GLU A 169 8.77 -13.65 -2.41
C GLU A 169 8.45 -12.54 -1.39
N GLY A 170 8.33 -11.31 -1.82
CA GLY A 170 7.88 -10.21 -0.98
C GLY A 170 8.90 -9.64 -0.01
N GLY A 171 8.42 -9.15 1.13
CA GLY A 171 9.23 -8.46 2.13
C GLY A 171 10.25 -9.34 2.87
N GLU A 172 10.29 -10.63 2.60
CA GLU A 172 11.30 -11.55 3.15
C GLU A 172 12.53 -11.68 2.24
N ASN A 173 12.52 -11.08 1.06
CA ASN A 173 13.67 -11.04 0.16
C ASN A 173 14.70 -10.00 0.64
N ILE A 174 15.62 -10.42 1.50
CA ILE A 174 16.63 -9.57 2.12
C ILE A 174 17.53 -8.93 1.07
N VAL A 175 17.92 -9.67 0.05
CA VAL A 175 18.81 -9.16 -1.02
C VAL A 175 18.16 -7.99 -1.76
N ALA A 176 16.89 -8.13 -2.13
CA ALA A 176 16.16 -7.06 -2.79
C ALA A 176 15.96 -5.84 -1.88
N LEU A 177 15.70 -6.07 -0.58
CA LEU A 177 15.61 -4.99 0.40
C LEU A 177 16.93 -4.23 0.52
N GLU A 178 18.06 -4.92 0.62
CA GLU A 178 19.39 -4.31 0.67
C GLU A 178 19.69 -3.47 -0.60
N MET A 179 19.31 -3.97 -1.78
CA MET A 179 19.47 -3.19 -3.03
C MET A 179 18.64 -1.91 -3.02
N LEU A 180 17.39 -1.95 -2.50
CA LEU A 180 16.56 -0.76 -2.35
C LEU A 180 17.15 0.22 -1.35
N ILE A 181 17.64 -0.26 -0.20
CA ILE A 181 18.32 0.56 0.82
C ILE A 181 19.53 1.27 0.21
N GLU A 182 20.39 0.56 -0.50
CA GLU A 182 21.55 1.17 -1.13
C GLU A 182 21.18 2.20 -2.21
N ARG A 183 20.10 1.97 -2.96
CA ARG A 183 19.59 2.96 -3.93
C ARG A 183 19.11 4.24 -3.25
N VAL A 184 18.41 4.12 -2.10
CA VAL A 184 17.98 5.27 -1.29
C VAL A 184 19.19 6.01 -0.71
N LYS A 185 20.13 5.31 -0.08
CA LYS A 185 21.35 5.91 0.46
C LYS A 185 22.12 6.71 -0.58
N LYS A 186 22.27 6.13 -1.77
CA LYS A 186 22.95 6.82 -2.87
C LYS A 186 22.23 8.12 -3.24
N HIS A 187 20.91 8.11 -3.34
CA HIS A 187 20.14 9.33 -3.61
C HIS A 187 20.32 10.39 -2.52
N LEU A 188 20.30 9.99 -1.25
CA LEU A 188 20.49 10.90 -0.12
C LEU A 188 21.88 11.51 -0.06
N GLN A 189 22.91 10.81 -0.59
CA GLN A 189 24.29 11.33 -0.67
C GLN A 189 24.51 12.29 -1.86
N GLU A 190 23.73 12.11 -2.94
CA GLU A 190 23.82 12.95 -4.15
C GLU A 190 22.94 14.22 -4.03
N ALA A 191 22.12 14.29 -3.00
CA ALA A 191 21.16 15.35 -2.75
C ALA A 191 21.68 16.38 -1.75
#